data_55994c10a6f1c6a51f17d78549c0111f
#
_entry.id   55994c10a6f1c6a51f17d78549c0111f
#
_cell.length_a   1.000
_cell.length_b   1.000
_cell.length_c   1.000
_cell.angle_alpha   90.00
_cell.angle_beta   90.00
_cell.angle_gamma   90.00
#
_symmetry.space_group_name_H-M   'P 1'
#
loop_
_entity.id
_entity.type
_entity.pdbx_description
1 polymer ?
#
loop_
_entity_poly.entity_id
_entity_poly.type
_entity_poly.pdbx_seq_one_letter_code
_entity_poly.pdbx_strand_id
1 'polypeptide(L)'
;DLFSARILSLLGRTCLMGLGVATVALVLGGPFGWLVARTNVPGAAILRPLGMVPVLMPPLILAMTWAVIVPDFRGAPATIAFLGLSTSPLVALFVARAAERIDGRLEETALQIGGMRAVLAMELPLLAPAAATGACLAFAFAVNDFGVPDYVSSVGPKFNVYADEIKLNWDQYQRPGLAVASALPLVALVLAALLPALSLRRRGALASLGEGFVQPKTLRLGNWRFGALLFCLCLVAAGTFVPILRLFWEAAAMPQQLNEHDSLLGALSNGGARLVKEFGVALQRARVDLGNSLVYASGAALLCAPIGLILGHGIERARSARMRFLGESLSLLPIASPALLFGIGTIALWNHDATARFYDSGWMAMLLFAGKYLPFAILISAGAVAALGRELEESAALVGASPTRRLVSIVAPSLVGTLVASLVLVFVFAMRDLDAALLVPAANKTVIMRVFNGVHFGRDSYVAALSLLLLFAILLPGILWSLFARKRLEILP
;
A
#
# COMPACT_ATOMS: atom_id res chain seq x y z
N ASP A 1 4.54 15.06 -29.82
CA ASP A 1 4.68 16.30 -29.00
C ASP A 1 4.21 16.05 -27.58
N LEU A 2 5.18 15.85 -26.64
CA LEU A 2 4.92 15.66 -25.21
C LEU A 2 4.27 16.90 -24.54
N PHE A 3 4.27 18.03 -25.22
CA PHE A 3 3.68 19.30 -24.76
C PHE A 3 2.42 19.70 -25.53
N SER A 4 1.74 18.76 -26.19
CA SER A 4 0.45 19.04 -26.81
C SER A 4 -0.61 19.42 -25.75
N ALA A 5 -1.55 20.28 -26.12
CA ALA A 5 -2.63 20.68 -25.22
C ALA A 5 -3.41 19.48 -24.65
N ARG A 6 -3.55 18.40 -25.43
CA ARG A 6 -4.17 17.14 -24.98
C ARG A 6 -3.37 16.50 -23.85
N ILE A 7 -2.05 16.33 -24.00
CA ILE A 7 -1.19 15.68 -23.01
C ILE A 7 -1.13 16.51 -21.73
N LEU A 8 -1.02 17.83 -21.83
CA LEU A 8 -1.05 18.73 -20.68
C LEU A 8 -2.41 18.66 -19.95
N SER A 9 -3.52 18.56 -20.68
CA SER A 9 -4.85 18.43 -20.08
C SER A 9 -5.02 17.08 -19.35
N LEU A 10 -4.48 15.97 -19.89
CA LEU A 10 -4.46 14.67 -19.22
C LEU A 10 -3.60 14.68 -17.95
N LEU A 11 -2.42 15.29 -18.00
CA LEU A 11 -1.56 15.46 -16.83
C LEU A 11 -2.23 16.29 -15.75
N GLY A 12 -2.90 17.39 -16.13
CA GLY A 12 -3.67 18.23 -15.21
C GLY A 12 -4.83 17.46 -14.55
N ARG A 13 -5.61 16.68 -15.31
CA ARG A 13 -6.69 15.83 -14.78
C ARG A 13 -6.16 14.78 -13.82
N THR A 14 -5.07 14.12 -14.17
CA THR A 14 -4.42 13.12 -13.32
C THR A 14 -3.88 13.75 -12.03
N CYS A 15 -3.28 14.93 -12.11
CA CYS A 15 -2.85 15.69 -10.95
C CYS A 15 -4.04 16.04 -10.02
N LEU A 16 -5.14 16.55 -10.58
CA LEU A 16 -6.36 16.87 -9.81
C LEU A 16 -6.96 15.62 -9.18
N MET A 17 -7.01 14.49 -9.90
CA MET A 17 -7.45 13.22 -9.35
C MET A 17 -6.54 12.79 -8.19
N GLY A 18 -5.22 12.82 -8.37
CA GLY A 18 -4.26 12.47 -7.33
C GLY A 18 -4.38 13.35 -6.08
N LEU A 19 -4.56 14.66 -6.25
CA LEU A 19 -4.82 15.60 -5.14
C LEU A 19 -6.15 15.30 -4.44
N GLY A 20 -7.20 14.97 -5.20
CA GLY A 20 -8.48 14.54 -4.64
C GLY A 20 -8.32 13.28 -3.79
N VAL A 21 -7.61 12.27 -4.31
CA VAL A 21 -7.32 11.03 -3.58
C VAL A 21 -6.52 11.31 -2.30
N ALA A 22 -5.46 12.11 -2.40
CA ALA A 22 -4.64 12.49 -1.25
C ALA A 22 -5.46 13.22 -0.18
N THR A 23 -6.39 14.09 -0.60
CA THR A 23 -7.30 14.80 0.31
C THR A 23 -8.26 13.85 1.00
N VAL A 24 -8.91 12.93 0.26
CA VAL A 24 -9.80 11.92 0.85
C VAL A 24 -9.02 11.02 1.81
N ALA A 25 -7.82 10.55 1.40
CA ALA A 25 -6.97 9.74 2.25
C ALA A 25 -6.56 10.46 3.55
N LEU A 26 -6.27 11.77 3.46
CA LEU A 26 -5.93 12.61 4.61
C LEU A 26 -7.12 12.80 5.55
N VAL A 27 -8.30 13.12 5.02
CA VAL A 27 -9.53 13.37 5.80
C VAL A 27 -10.01 12.10 6.50
N LEU A 28 -9.86 10.94 5.86
CA LEU A 28 -10.26 9.66 6.45
C LEU A 28 -9.15 9.08 7.35
N GLY A 29 -7.94 8.99 6.81
CA GLY A 29 -6.83 8.31 7.48
C GLY A 29 -6.22 9.11 8.62
N GLY A 30 -6.13 10.44 8.52
CA GLY A 30 -5.55 11.30 9.56
C GLY A 30 -6.26 11.16 10.89
N PRO A 31 -7.56 11.47 10.97
CA PRO A 31 -8.34 11.31 12.19
C PRO A 31 -8.38 9.86 12.69
N PHE A 32 -8.56 8.88 11.78
CA PHE A 32 -8.56 7.47 12.16
C PHE A 32 -7.25 7.07 12.85
N GLY A 33 -6.10 7.39 12.23
CA GLY A 33 -4.78 7.05 12.77
C GLY A 33 -4.55 7.65 14.14
N TRP A 34 -4.92 8.94 14.33
CA TRP A 34 -4.83 9.62 15.61
C TRP A 34 -5.75 9.00 16.67
N LEU A 35 -7.02 8.78 16.33
CA LEU A 35 -8.02 8.23 17.26
C LEU A 35 -7.61 6.86 17.80
N VAL A 36 -7.20 5.93 16.93
CA VAL A 36 -6.85 4.56 17.35
C VAL A 36 -5.48 4.47 18.06
N ALA A 37 -4.61 5.47 17.88
CA ALA A 37 -3.28 5.49 18.49
C ALA A 37 -3.27 6.22 19.84
N ARG A 38 -4.11 7.28 20.01
CA ARG A 38 -3.95 8.25 21.10
C ARG A 38 -5.13 8.30 22.07
N THR A 39 -6.28 7.75 21.69
CA THR A 39 -7.50 7.96 22.46
C THR A 39 -8.09 6.67 23.04
N ASN A 40 -9.04 6.84 23.98
CA ASN A 40 -9.73 5.74 24.60
C ASN A 40 -10.96 5.25 23.81
N VAL A 41 -10.87 5.23 22.48
CA VAL A 41 -11.92 4.64 21.61
C VAL A 41 -12.06 3.15 21.94
N PRO A 42 -13.29 2.68 22.23
CA PRO A 42 -13.51 1.26 22.51
C PRO A 42 -13.10 0.38 21.32
N GLY A 43 -12.37 -0.69 21.60
CA GLY A 43 -11.95 -1.63 20.55
C GLY A 43 -10.81 -1.14 19.66
N ALA A 44 -10.09 -0.07 20.01
CA ALA A 44 -8.98 0.46 19.20
C ALA A 44 -7.95 -0.61 18.79
N ALA A 45 -7.66 -1.60 19.66
CA ALA A 45 -6.75 -2.70 19.38
C ALA A 45 -7.22 -3.60 18.21
N ILE A 46 -8.53 -3.70 18.00
CA ILE A 46 -9.14 -4.47 16.89
C ILE A 46 -9.34 -3.56 15.67
N LEU A 47 -9.79 -2.32 15.89
CA LEU A 47 -10.03 -1.35 14.81
C LEU A 47 -8.75 -1.00 14.05
N ARG A 48 -7.62 -0.90 14.75
CA ARG A 48 -6.32 -0.55 14.17
C ARG A 48 -5.88 -1.52 13.06
N PRO A 49 -5.78 -2.85 13.25
CA PRO A 49 -5.45 -3.77 12.16
C PRO A 49 -6.55 -3.87 11.10
N LEU A 50 -7.83 -3.83 11.47
CA LEU A 50 -8.91 -3.85 10.50
C LEU A 50 -8.93 -2.62 9.59
N GLY A 51 -8.59 -1.45 10.12
CA GLY A 51 -8.44 -0.23 9.33
C GLY A 51 -7.26 -0.26 8.35
N MET A 52 -6.32 -1.22 8.47
CA MET A 52 -5.23 -1.39 7.52
C MET A 52 -5.60 -2.30 6.33
N VAL A 53 -6.67 -3.07 6.41
CA VAL A 53 -7.09 -4.02 5.35
C VAL A 53 -7.29 -3.35 3.99
N PRO A 54 -7.85 -2.13 3.85
CA PRO A 54 -8.03 -1.50 2.53
C PRO A 54 -6.73 -1.32 1.76
N VAL A 55 -5.61 -1.04 2.43
CA VAL A 55 -4.31 -0.93 1.76
C VAL A 55 -3.71 -2.28 1.39
N LEU A 56 -4.15 -3.36 2.02
CA LEU A 56 -3.73 -4.72 1.69
C LEU A 56 -4.55 -5.29 0.52
N MET A 57 -5.78 -4.84 0.36
CA MET A 57 -6.67 -5.22 -0.74
C MET A 57 -6.22 -4.57 -2.05
N PRO A 58 -6.23 -5.28 -3.20
CA PRO A 58 -6.08 -4.64 -4.50
C PRO A 58 -7.10 -3.53 -4.71
N PRO A 59 -6.70 -2.31 -5.12
CA PRO A 59 -7.64 -1.19 -5.30
C PRO A 59 -8.77 -1.51 -6.27
N LEU A 60 -8.49 -2.30 -7.31
CA LEU A 60 -9.49 -2.78 -8.27
C LEU A 60 -10.61 -3.55 -7.58
N ILE A 61 -10.30 -4.46 -6.64
CA ILE A 61 -11.31 -5.26 -5.94
C ILE A 61 -12.22 -4.37 -5.10
N LEU A 62 -11.66 -3.36 -4.43
CA LEU A 62 -12.44 -2.39 -3.68
C LEU A 62 -13.32 -1.55 -4.61
N ALA A 63 -12.79 -1.09 -5.75
CA ALA A 63 -13.55 -0.32 -6.73
C ALA A 63 -14.70 -1.12 -7.34
N MET A 64 -14.46 -2.38 -7.74
CA MET A 64 -15.50 -3.21 -8.34
C MET A 64 -16.64 -3.53 -7.35
N THR A 65 -16.33 -3.74 -6.09
CA THR A 65 -17.36 -4.00 -5.08
C THR A 65 -18.24 -2.77 -4.82
N TRP A 66 -17.63 -1.60 -4.70
CA TRP A 66 -18.37 -0.36 -4.49
C TRP A 66 -19.15 0.11 -5.73
N ALA A 67 -18.61 -0.10 -6.94
CA ALA A 67 -19.30 0.26 -8.18
C ALA A 67 -20.61 -0.54 -8.36
N VAL A 68 -20.67 -1.77 -7.84
CA VAL A 68 -21.91 -2.56 -7.84
C VAL A 68 -22.90 -2.10 -6.76
N ILE A 69 -22.41 -1.69 -5.57
CA ILE A 69 -23.26 -1.25 -4.46
C ILE A 69 -23.88 0.12 -4.75
N VAL A 70 -23.13 1.04 -5.39
CA VAL A 70 -23.58 2.39 -5.72
C VAL A 70 -23.38 2.65 -7.22
N PRO A 71 -24.25 2.06 -8.07
CA PRO A 71 -24.05 2.05 -9.52
C PRO A 71 -24.13 3.45 -10.17
N ASP A 72 -24.78 4.42 -9.53
CA ASP A 72 -24.90 5.80 -10.02
C ASP A 72 -23.66 6.65 -9.68
N PHE A 73 -22.80 6.21 -8.77
CA PHE A 73 -21.58 6.90 -8.40
C PHE A 73 -20.42 6.47 -9.31
N ARG A 74 -20.15 7.29 -10.35
CA ARG A 74 -19.27 6.95 -11.48
C ARG A 74 -18.23 8.03 -11.79
N GLY A 75 -17.31 7.72 -12.70
CA GLY A 75 -16.32 8.65 -13.23
C GLY A 75 -15.27 9.10 -12.22
N ALA A 76 -14.73 10.30 -12.40
CA ALA A 76 -13.66 10.85 -11.57
C ALA A 76 -13.96 10.89 -10.05
N PRO A 77 -15.16 11.30 -9.60
CA PRO A 77 -15.50 11.30 -8.18
C PRO A 77 -15.45 9.88 -7.55
N ALA A 78 -15.93 8.87 -8.26
CA ALA A 78 -15.90 7.48 -7.82
C ALA A 78 -14.45 6.98 -7.73
N THR A 79 -13.64 7.24 -8.74
CA THR A 79 -12.21 6.90 -8.75
C THR A 79 -11.48 7.53 -7.57
N ILE A 80 -11.72 8.83 -7.30
CA ILE A 80 -11.14 9.56 -6.17
C ILE A 80 -11.55 8.93 -4.84
N ALA A 81 -12.83 8.60 -4.67
CA ALA A 81 -13.32 8.02 -3.42
C ALA A 81 -12.76 6.60 -3.18
N PHE A 82 -12.75 5.75 -4.21
CA PHE A 82 -12.28 4.36 -4.09
C PHE A 82 -10.76 4.29 -3.84
N LEU A 83 -9.96 5.05 -4.59
CA LEU A 83 -8.52 5.14 -4.37
C LEU A 83 -8.20 5.84 -3.05
N GLY A 84 -8.95 6.88 -2.67
CA GLY A 84 -8.80 7.57 -1.39
C GLY A 84 -9.09 6.66 -0.21
N LEU A 85 -10.14 5.86 -0.27
CA LEU A 85 -10.45 4.85 0.75
C LEU A 85 -9.38 3.76 0.81
N SER A 86 -8.92 3.25 -0.34
CA SER A 86 -7.86 2.24 -0.42
C SER A 86 -6.52 2.72 0.14
N THR A 87 -6.18 4.00 -0.04
CA THR A 87 -4.90 4.58 0.39
C THR A 87 -4.96 5.30 1.75
N SER A 88 -6.15 5.53 2.31
CA SER A 88 -6.33 6.17 3.62
C SER A 88 -5.55 5.49 4.76
N PRO A 89 -5.35 4.14 4.79
CA PRO A 89 -4.55 3.50 5.82
C PRO A 89 -3.06 3.90 5.78
N LEU A 90 -2.53 4.35 4.65
CA LEU A 90 -1.16 4.88 4.58
C LEU A 90 -1.04 6.13 5.44
N VAL A 91 -1.96 7.09 5.27
CA VAL A 91 -2.00 8.30 6.09
C VAL A 91 -2.20 7.94 7.56
N ALA A 92 -3.15 7.03 7.85
CA ALA A 92 -3.42 6.56 9.20
C ALA A 92 -2.18 5.99 9.90
N LEU A 93 -1.40 5.17 9.17
CA LEU A 93 -0.17 4.59 9.69
C LEU A 93 0.88 5.65 10.06
N PHE A 94 1.11 6.61 9.15
CA PHE A 94 2.09 7.68 9.41
C PHE A 94 1.68 8.58 10.56
N VAL A 95 0.39 8.96 10.62
CA VAL A 95 -0.15 9.79 11.70
C VAL A 95 -0.12 9.05 13.03
N ALA A 96 -0.54 7.78 13.07
CA ALA A 96 -0.52 6.97 14.29
C ALA A 96 0.91 6.84 14.84
N ARG A 97 1.89 6.54 13.99
CA ARG A 97 3.29 6.41 14.40
C ARG A 97 3.91 7.72 14.85
N ALA A 98 3.55 8.83 14.22
CA ALA A 98 4.01 10.15 14.66
C ALA A 98 3.39 10.53 16.01
N ALA A 99 2.09 10.27 16.18
CA ALA A 99 1.37 10.56 17.41
C ALA A 99 1.90 9.76 18.61
N GLU A 100 2.28 8.49 18.41
CA GLU A 100 2.92 7.65 19.44
C GLU A 100 4.31 8.17 19.90
N ARG A 101 4.94 9.06 19.13
CA ARG A 101 6.26 9.64 19.41
C ARG A 101 6.22 11.04 19.99
N ILE A 102 5.05 11.61 20.23
CA ILE A 102 4.89 12.90 20.94
C ILE A 102 5.20 12.68 22.42
N ASP A 103 6.01 13.56 23.02
CA ASP A 103 6.35 13.46 24.45
C ASP A 103 5.11 13.74 25.32
N GLY A 104 4.78 12.81 26.20
CA GLY A 104 3.63 12.92 27.12
C GLY A 104 3.68 14.13 28.06
N ARG A 105 4.85 14.69 28.35
CA ARG A 105 4.98 15.92 29.13
C ARG A 105 4.38 17.14 28.44
N LEU A 106 4.57 17.22 27.11
CA LEU A 106 3.97 18.30 26.31
C LEU A 106 2.45 18.22 26.34
N GLU A 107 1.89 17.01 26.26
CA GLU A 107 0.43 16.80 26.37
C GLU A 107 -0.12 17.14 27.74
N GLU A 108 0.56 16.68 28.81
CA GLU A 108 0.13 17.00 30.19
C GLU A 108 0.11 18.52 30.42
N THR A 109 1.12 19.23 29.91
CA THR A 109 1.17 20.69 29.97
C THR A 109 0.04 21.33 29.19
N ALA A 110 -0.20 20.88 27.96
CA ALA A 110 -1.29 21.38 27.11
C ALA A 110 -2.66 21.14 27.72
N LEU A 111 -2.88 19.96 28.34
CA LEU A 111 -4.13 19.64 29.09
C LEU A 111 -4.37 20.57 30.25
N GLN A 112 -3.32 20.96 31.01
CA GLN A 112 -3.42 21.87 32.13
C GLN A 112 -3.76 23.30 31.72
N ILE A 113 -3.23 23.76 30.57
CA ILE A 113 -3.39 25.14 30.08
C ILE A 113 -4.76 25.36 29.43
N GLY A 114 -5.21 24.44 28.55
CA GLY A 114 -6.41 24.66 27.74
C GLY A 114 -7.19 23.40 27.37
N GLY A 115 -6.94 22.30 28.08
CA GLY A 115 -7.65 21.03 27.88
C GLY A 115 -7.41 20.44 26.48
N MET A 116 -8.39 19.71 25.97
CA MET A 116 -8.29 19.00 24.67
C MET A 116 -8.04 19.93 23.47
N ARG A 117 -8.54 21.18 23.54
CA ARG A 117 -8.30 22.16 22.45
C ARG A 117 -6.82 22.53 22.35
N ALA A 118 -6.14 22.73 23.49
CA ALA A 118 -4.71 23.02 23.52
C ALA A 118 -3.89 21.81 23.06
N VAL A 119 -4.28 20.59 23.43
CA VAL A 119 -3.63 19.37 22.92
C VAL A 119 -3.74 19.30 21.40
N LEU A 120 -4.92 19.46 20.83
CA LEU A 120 -5.10 19.42 19.37
C LEU A 120 -4.33 20.54 18.67
N ALA A 121 -4.33 21.76 19.20
CA ALA A 121 -3.58 22.89 18.64
C ALA A 121 -2.06 22.66 18.66
N MET A 122 -1.54 21.91 19.65
CA MET A 122 -0.14 21.51 19.74
C MET A 122 0.17 20.31 18.83
N GLU A 123 -0.67 19.26 18.83
CA GLU A 123 -0.39 18.03 18.09
C GLU A 123 -0.55 18.19 16.58
N LEU A 124 -1.55 18.93 16.09
CA LEU A 124 -1.81 19.10 14.66
C LEU A 124 -0.57 19.55 13.86
N PRO A 125 0.17 20.60 14.24
CA PRO A 125 1.38 20.99 13.52
C PRO A 125 2.51 19.95 13.64
N LEU A 126 2.59 19.20 14.76
CA LEU A 126 3.59 18.13 14.94
C LEU A 126 3.27 16.90 14.07
N LEU A 127 2.01 16.62 13.84
CA LEU A 127 1.55 15.52 13.00
C LEU A 127 1.53 15.86 11.50
N ALA A 128 1.49 17.16 11.15
CA ALA A 128 1.38 17.61 9.77
C ALA A 128 2.46 17.04 8.83
N PRO A 129 3.75 16.95 9.20
CA PRO A 129 4.77 16.35 8.33
C PRO A 129 4.53 14.86 8.04
N ALA A 130 4.05 14.11 9.04
CA ALA A 130 3.73 12.70 8.89
C ALA A 130 2.47 12.50 8.02
N ALA A 131 1.43 13.30 8.28
CA ALA A 131 0.21 13.31 7.49
C ALA A 131 0.48 13.68 6.02
N ALA A 132 1.31 14.71 5.78
CA ALA A 132 1.74 15.10 4.44
C ALA A 132 2.53 13.99 3.74
N THR A 133 3.41 13.28 4.44
CA THR A 133 4.14 12.13 3.87
C THR A 133 3.18 11.03 3.44
N GLY A 134 2.21 10.68 4.26
CA GLY A 134 1.17 9.70 3.91
C GLY A 134 0.30 10.14 2.74
N ALA A 135 -0.09 11.42 2.70
CA ALA A 135 -0.86 12.01 1.61
C ALA A 135 -0.06 12.04 0.28
N CYS A 136 1.23 12.37 0.32
CA CYS A 136 2.09 12.32 -0.87
C CYS A 136 2.26 10.90 -1.40
N LEU A 137 2.34 9.89 -0.53
CA LEU A 137 2.33 8.49 -0.97
C LEU A 137 0.98 8.09 -1.55
N ALA A 138 -0.14 8.51 -0.96
CA ALA A 138 -1.48 8.27 -1.52
C ALA A 138 -1.61 8.93 -2.90
N PHE A 139 -1.12 10.15 -3.07
CA PHE A 139 -1.02 10.83 -4.36
C PHE A 139 -0.21 10.02 -5.37
N ALA A 140 1.01 9.58 -4.99
CA ALA A 140 1.89 8.82 -5.87
C ALA A 140 1.25 7.50 -6.32
N PHE A 141 0.58 6.77 -5.42
CA PHE A 141 -0.15 5.56 -5.78
C PHE A 141 -1.31 5.84 -6.72
N ALA A 142 -2.11 6.90 -6.44
CA ALA A 142 -3.26 7.25 -7.25
C ALA A 142 -2.90 7.67 -8.68
N VAL A 143 -1.86 8.49 -8.82
CA VAL A 143 -1.40 9.02 -10.12
C VAL A 143 -0.81 7.92 -11.00
N ASN A 144 -0.21 6.90 -10.38
CA ASN A 144 0.37 5.75 -11.06
C ASN A 144 -0.62 4.58 -11.27
N ASP A 145 -1.81 4.62 -10.66
CA ASP A 145 -2.82 3.56 -10.79
C ASP A 145 -3.51 3.65 -12.17
N PHE A 146 -3.45 2.56 -12.91
CA PHE A 146 -4.16 2.38 -14.17
C PHE A 146 -5.48 1.61 -13.96
N GLY A 147 -5.45 0.60 -13.09
CA GLY A 147 -6.52 -0.40 -13.00
C GLY A 147 -7.86 0.14 -12.54
N VAL A 148 -7.92 1.05 -11.56
CA VAL A 148 -9.19 1.61 -11.06
C VAL A 148 -9.78 2.63 -12.04
N PRO A 149 -9.04 3.60 -12.60
CA PRO A 149 -9.55 4.49 -13.63
C PRO A 149 -10.08 3.74 -14.87
N ASP A 150 -9.37 2.73 -15.35
CA ASP A 150 -9.77 1.90 -16.49
C ASP A 150 -11.09 1.17 -16.21
N TYR A 151 -11.20 0.51 -15.04
CA TYR A 151 -12.40 -0.18 -14.63
C TYR A 151 -13.61 0.77 -14.50
N VAL A 152 -13.45 1.90 -13.79
CA VAL A 152 -14.54 2.88 -13.59
C VAL A 152 -14.97 3.49 -14.93
N SER A 153 -14.04 3.66 -15.87
CA SER A 153 -14.34 4.12 -17.24
C SER A 153 -15.03 3.05 -18.09
N SER A 154 -14.87 1.77 -17.78
CA SER A 154 -15.55 0.68 -18.50
C SER A 154 -17.01 0.52 -18.09
N VAL A 155 -17.35 0.83 -16.82
CA VAL A 155 -18.70 0.72 -16.26
C VAL A 155 -19.45 2.07 -16.20
N GLY A 156 -18.82 3.19 -16.59
CA GLY A 156 -19.37 4.53 -16.47
C GLY A 156 -18.92 5.51 -17.55
N PRO A 157 -19.05 6.82 -17.30
CA PRO A 157 -18.56 7.85 -18.20
C PRO A 157 -17.04 7.72 -18.38
N LYS A 158 -16.57 7.81 -19.61
CA LYS A 158 -15.16 7.68 -19.95
C LYS A 158 -14.32 8.77 -19.27
N PHE A 159 -13.37 8.35 -18.46
CA PHE A 159 -12.47 9.20 -17.70
C PHE A 159 -11.03 8.76 -17.95
N ASN A 160 -10.35 9.47 -18.85
CA ASN A 160 -8.98 9.12 -19.22
C ASN A 160 -7.99 9.78 -18.25
N VAL A 161 -7.04 8.99 -17.78
CA VAL A 161 -5.90 9.43 -16.97
C VAL A 161 -4.60 9.35 -17.79
N TYR A 162 -3.53 9.91 -17.26
CA TYR A 162 -2.25 9.94 -17.97
C TYR A 162 -1.63 8.56 -18.17
N ALA A 163 -1.90 7.61 -17.27
CA ALA A 163 -1.47 6.22 -17.41
C ALA A 163 -2.05 5.53 -18.67
N ASP A 164 -3.26 5.94 -19.11
CA ASP A 164 -3.88 5.46 -20.34
C ASP A 164 -3.04 5.83 -21.58
N GLU A 165 -2.43 7.02 -21.59
CA GLU A 165 -1.59 7.48 -22.71
C GLU A 165 -0.31 6.64 -22.85
N ILE A 166 0.29 6.25 -21.71
CA ILE A 166 1.47 5.38 -21.71
C ILE A 166 1.10 4.01 -22.31
N LYS A 167 -0.03 3.44 -21.86
CA LYS A 167 -0.54 2.17 -22.35
C LYS A 167 -0.92 2.24 -23.83
N LEU A 168 -1.58 3.31 -24.26
CA LEU A 168 -1.98 3.54 -25.65
C LEU A 168 -0.75 3.59 -26.58
N ASN A 169 0.30 4.28 -26.19
CA ASN A 169 1.55 4.37 -26.95
C ASN A 169 2.25 3.01 -27.04
N TRP A 170 2.13 2.18 -26.03
CA TRP A 170 2.69 0.83 -26.02
C TRP A 170 1.86 -0.15 -26.83
N ASP A 171 0.58 -0.32 -26.51
CA ASP A 171 -0.26 -1.39 -27.04
C ASP A 171 -0.76 -1.10 -28.47
N GLN A 172 -1.27 0.13 -28.71
CA GLN A 172 -1.92 0.46 -29.98
C GLN A 172 -0.95 1.02 -31.03
N TYR A 173 -0.08 1.94 -30.60
CA TYR A 173 0.84 2.57 -31.53
C TYR A 173 2.17 1.83 -31.67
N GLN A 174 2.43 0.83 -30.85
CA GLN A 174 3.65 0.03 -30.84
C GLN A 174 4.93 0.89 -30.90
N ARG A 175 4.93 2.01 -30.14
CA ARG A 175 6.02 2.97 -30.07
C ARG A 175 6.66 2.96 -28.68
N PRO A 176 7.53 1.98 -28.36
CA PRO A 176 8.10 1.83 -27.02
C PRO A 176 8.88 3.06 -26.56
N GLY A 177 9.63 3.70 -27.45
CA GLY A 177 10.34 4.93 -27.13
C GLY A 177 9.42 6.09 -26.73
N LEU A 178 8.25 6.21 -27.40
CA LEU A 178 7.26 7.23 -27.06
C LEU A 178 6.54 6.89 -25.76
N ALA A 179 6.25 5.62 -25.50
CA ALA A 179 5.66 5.18 -24.23
C ALA A 179 6.56 5.51 -23.05
N VAL A 180 7.89 5.26 -23.16
CA VAL A 180 8.88 5.62 -22.14
C VAL A 180 8.96 7.15 -21.98
N ALA A 181 9.05 7.91 -23.08
CA ALA A 181 9.13 9.36 -23.03
C ALA A 181 7.86 9.99 -22.41
N SER A 182 6.69 9.43 -22.71
CA SER A 182 5.42 9.89 -22.11
C SER A 182 5.31 9.55 -20.60
N ALA A 183 6.10 8.64 -20.06
CA ALA A 183 6.13 8.38 -18.63
C ALA A 183 6.91 9.45 -17.83
N LEU A 184 7.87 10.16 -18.46
CA LEU A 184 8.74 11.12 -17.77
C LEU A 184 8.00 12.27 -17.07
N PRO A 185 6.98 12.93 -17.65
CA PRO A 185 6.21 13.97 -16.96
C PRO A 185 5.52 13.44 -15.70
N LEU A 186 5.04 12.19 -15.72
CA LEU A 186 4.39 11.57 -14.57
C LEU A 186 5.41 11.30 -13.45
N VAL A 187 6.58 10.77 -13.81
CA VAL A 187 7.71 10.57 -12.88
C VAL A 187 8.11 11.90 -12.23
N ALA A 188 8.27 12.96 -13.03
CA ALA A 188 8.60 14.28 -12.53
C ALA A 188 7.53 14.84 -11.56
N LEU A 189 6.26 14.66 -11.89
CA LEU A 189 5.14 15.07 -11.04
C LEU A 189 5.16 14.37 -9.68
N VAL A 190 5.37 13.05 -9.68
CA VAL A 190 5.41 12.26 -8.44
C VAL A 190 6.65 12.58 -7.62
N LEU A 191 7.82 12.76 -8.25
CA LEU A 191 9.03 13.20 -7.54
C LEU A 191 8.86 14.59 -6.93
N ALA A 192 8.22 15.51 -7.63
CA ALA A 192 7.92 16.85 -7.10
C ALA A 192 7.03 16.80 -5.84
N ALA A 193 6.16 15.79 -5.72
CA ALA A 193 5.36 15.57 -4.51
C ALA A 193 6.16 14.85 -3.40
N LEU A 194 6.96 13.84 -3.72
CA LEU A 194 7.64 12.99 -2.73
C LEU A 194 8.91 13.62 -2.15
N LEU A 195 9.72 14.37 -2.93
CA LEU A 195 10.97 14.95 -2.45
C LEU A 195 10.77 15.97 -1.30
N PRO A 196 9.79 16.90 -1.37
CA PRO A 196 9.48 17.75 -0.22
C PRO A 196 9.02 16.97 1.01
N ALA A 197 8.23 15.89 0.82
CA ALA A 197 7.76 15.06 1.92
C ALA A 197 8.91 14.40 2.69
N LEU A 198 9.97 13.95 2.00
CA LEU A 198 11.20 13.46 2.65
C LEU A 198 11.87 14.52 3.53
N SER A 199 11.98 15.75 3.04
CA SER A 199 12.60 16.84 3.78
C SER A 199 11.81 17.23 5.03
N LEU A 200 10.47 17.23 4.94
CA LEU A 200 9.56 17.50 6.05
C LEU A 200 9.64 16.39 7.12
N ARG A 201 9.67 15.11 6.70
CA ARG A 201 9.83 13.97 7.62
C ARG A 201 11.10 14.07 8.46
N ARG A 202 12.21 14.50 7.88
CA ARG A 202 13.49 14.66 8.57
C ARG A 202 13.42 15.75 9.64
N ARG A 203 12.76 16.88 9.36
CA ARG A 203 12.59 17.97 10.33
C ARG A 203 11.75 17.53 11.53
N GLY A 204 10.68 16.75 11.30
CA GLY A 204 9.84 16.20 12.36
C GLY A 204 10.55 15.16 13.25
N ALA A 205 11.44 14.34 12.66
CA ALA A 205 12.20 13.34 13.41
C ALA A 205 13.21 13.96 14.40
N LEU A 206 13.77 15.13 14.09
CA LEU A 206 14.71 15.84 14.97
C LEU A 206 14.03 16.43 16.22
N ALA A 207 12.74 16.70 16.17
CA ALA A 207 11.99 17.28 17.28
C ALA A 207 11.61 16.25 18.37
N SER A 208 11.74 14.94 18.11
CA SER A 208 11.26 13.86 19.00
C SER A 208 12.38 13.12 19.77
N LEU A 209 13.63 13.50 19.64
CA LEU A 209 14.80 12.78 20.21
C LEU A 209 15.42 13.52 21.42
N GLY A 210 14.61 14.09 22.28
CA GLY A 210 15.11 14.63 23.56
C GLY A 210 15.41 13.53 24.58
N GLU A 211 16.48 13.71 25.38
CA GLU A 211 16.73 12.86 26.56
C GLU A 211 15.52 12.91 27.50
N GLY A 212 15.02 11.73 27.92
CA GLY A 212 13.93 11.64 28.88
C GLY A 212 12.53 11.55 28.29
N PHE A 213 12.37 11.01 27.07
CA PHE A 213 11.05 10.74 26.45
C PHE A 213 10.11 10.00 27.44
N VAL A 214 8.94 10.59 27.65
CA VAL A 214 7.85 9.97 28.42
C VAL A 214 6.77 9.49 27.47
N GLN A 215 6.46 8.20 27.55
CA GLN A 215 5.40 7.63 26.72
C GLN A 215 4.07 8.34 26.99
N PRO A 216 3.41 8.85 25.95
CA PRO A 216 2.17 9.59 26.10
C PRO A 216 1.02 8.69 26.59
N LYS A 217 0.19 9.21 27.50
CA LYS A 217 -0.98 8.50 28.00
C LYS A 217 -2.14 8.57 27.02
N THR A 218 -3.06 7.61 27.12
CA THR A 218 -4.30 7.64 26.32
C THR A 218 -5.19 8.82 26.70
N LEU A 219 -5.56 9.64 25.74
CA LEU A 219 -6.44 10.79 25.91
C LEU A 219 -7.90 10.34 26.11
N ARG A 220 -8.56 10.89 27.14
CA ARG A 220 -9.96 10.58 27.44
C ARG A 220 -10.91 11.51 26.68
N LEU A 221 -11.68 10.97 25.74
CA LEU A 221 -12.63 11.74 24.92
C LEU A 221 -13.98 12.01 25.61
N GLY A 222 -14.21 11.48 26.82
CA GLY A 222 -15.53 11.59 27.44
C GLY A 222 -16.64 11.00 26.57
N ASN A 223 -17.74 11.74 26.38
CA ASN A 223 -18.87 11.30 25.54
C ASN A 223 -18.54 11.27 24.04
N TRP A 224 -17.56 12.04 23.58
CA TRP A 224 -17.10 12.04 22.19
C TRP A 224 -16.50 10.71 21.73
N ARG A 225 -16.14 9.80 22.68
CA ARG A 225 -15.65 8.46 22.38
C ARG A 225 -16.61 7.63 21.49
N PHE A 226 -17.93 7.84 21.65
CA PHE A 226 -18.94 7.13 20.85
C PHE A 226 -19.02 7.67 19.42
N GLY A 227 -18.90 9.00 19.24
CA GLY A 227 -18.79 9.60 17.90
C GLY A 227 -17.52 9.17 17.17
N ALA A 228 -16.39 9.13 17.90
CA ALA A 228 -15.12 8.63 17.40
C ALA A 228 -15.20 7.12 17.03
N LEU A 229 -15.85 6.32 17.87
CA LEU A 229 -16.10 4.91 17.59
C LEU A 229 -16.95 4.73 16.32
N LEU A 230 -18.04 5.49 16.19
CA LEU A 230 -18.90 5.44 15.01
C LEU A 230 -18.11 5.78 13.72
N PHE A 231 -17.30 6.84 13.76
CA PHE A 231 -16.43 7.19 12.64
C PHE A 231 -15.47 6.05 12.28
N CYS A 232 -14.78 5.47 13.28
CA CYS A 232 -13.86 4.35 13.05
C CYS A 232 -14.58 3.11 12.51
N LEU A 233 -15.78 2.80 13.04
CA LEU A 233 -16.59 1.69 12.55
C LEU A 233 -17.08 1.90 11.12
N CYS A 234 -17.54 3.11 10.78
CA CYS A 234 -17.95 3.44 9.41
C CYS A 234 -16.78 3.29 8.43
N LEU A 235 -15.60 3.76 8.79
CA LEU A 235 -14.41 3.65 7.94
C LEU A 235 -13.99 2.19 7.75
N VAL A 236 -13.94 1.40 8.83
CA VAL A 236 -13.62 -0.03 8.77
C VAL A 236 -14.71 -0.79 8.02
N ALA A 237 -15.98 -0.46 8.23
CA ALA A 237 -17.08 -1.04 7.48
C ALA A 237 -16.93 -0.77 5.97
N ALA A 238 -16.74 0.48 5.57
CA ALA A 238 -16.62 0.88 4.18
C ALA A 238 -15.38 0.28 3.49
N GLY A 239 -14.24 0.24 4.17
CA GLY A 239 -12.98 -0.22 3.59
C GLY A 239 -12.75 -1.72 3.68
N THR A 240 -13.37 -2.40 4.65
CA THR A 240 -13.06 -3.81 4.95
C THR A 240 -14.29 -4.70 4.89
N PHE A 241 -15.28 -4.46 5.76
CA PHE A 241 -16.40 -5.40 5.91
C PHE A 241 -17.34 -5.40 4.71
N VAL A 242 -17.75 -4.22 4.23
CA VAL A 242 -18.69 -4.11 3.11
C VAL A 242 -18.11 -4.75 1.83
N PRO A 243 -16.86 -4.44 1.40
CA PRO A 243 -16.27 -5.12 0.25
C PRO A 243 -16.18 -6.64 0.40
N ILE A 244 -15.71 -7.12 1.56
CA ILE A 244 -15.56 -8.56 1.80
C ILE A 244 -16.91 -9.25 1.81
N LEU A 245 -17.91 -8.72 2.51
CA LEU A 245 -19.26 -9.28 2.55
C LEU A 245 -19.93 -9.28 1.18
N ARG A 246 -19.71 -8.21 0.40
CA ARG A 246 -20.22 -8.13 -0.99
C ARG A 246 -19.59 -9.20 -1.88
N LEU A 247 -18.28 -9.45 -1.75
CA LEU A 247 -17.63 -10.54 -2.48
C LEU A 247 -18.17 -11.92 -2.08
N PHE A 248 -18.40 -12.17 -0.78
CA PHE A 248 -19.04 -13.41 -0.34
C PHE A 248 -20.45 -13.57 -0.90
N TRP A 249 -21.23 -12.48 -0.90
CA TRP A 249 -22.57 -12.47 -1.47
C TRP A 249 -22.58 -12.82 -2.96
N GLU A 250 -21.67 -12.21 -3.71
CA GLU A 250 -21.51 -12.47 -5.15
C GLU A 250 -21.01 -13.89 -5.44
N ALA A 251 -19.99 -14.35 -4.69
CA ALA A 251 -19.45 -15.69 -4.84
C ALA A 251 -20.49 -16.79 -4.50
N ALA A 252 -21.41 -16.50 -3.56
CA ALA A 252 -22.55 -17.37 -3.27
C ALA A 252 -23.63 -17.31 -4.36
N ALA A 253 -23.49 -16.42 -5.36
CA ALA A 253 -24.52 -16.16 -6.37
C ALA A 253 -25.90 -15.94 -5.77
N MET A 254 -25.97 -15.20 -4.64
CA MET A 254 -27.22 -14.87 -3.97
C MET A 254 -28.04 -13.93 -4.85
N PRO A 255 -29.38 -14.14 -4.96
CA PRO A 255 -30.23 -13.25 -5.74
C PRO A 255 -30.15 -11.82 -5.21
N GLN A 256 -30.11 -10.85 -6.11
CA GLN A 256 -30.06 -9.42 -5.76
C GLN A 256 -31.34 -8.95 -5.06
N GLN A 257 -32.46 -9.63 -5.32
CA GLN A 257 -33.74 -9.45 -4.63
C GLN A 257 -34.24 -10.81 -4.18
N LEU A 258 -34.51 -10.95 -2.88
CA LEU A 258 -35.25 -12.12 -2.36
C LEU A 258 -36.68 -12.03 -2.84
N ASN A 259 -37.14 -13.01 -3.63
CA ASN A 259 -38.54 -13.14 -3.97
C ASN A 259 -39.31 -13.46 -2.70
N GLU A 260 -40.57 -13.01 -2.57
CA GLU A 260 -41.43 -13.23 -1.39
C GLU A 260 -41.62 -14.72 -1.01
N HIS A 261 -41.27 -15.65 -1.92
CA HIS A 261 -41.38 -17.08 -1.72
C HIS A 261 -40.06 -17.78 -1.32
N ASP A 262 -38.93 -17.07 -1.33
CA ASP A 262 -37.67 -17.66 -0.94
C ASP A 262 -37.46 -17.52 0.58
N SER A 263 -37.47 -18.66 1.28
CA SER A 263 -37.10 -18.66 2.70
C SER A 263 -35.63 -18.27 2.82
N LEU A 264 -35.30 -17.34 3.74
CA LEU A 264 -33.93 -16.90 4.06
C LEU A 264 -32.99 -18.11 4.32
N LEU A 265 -33.51 -19.16 4.98
CA LEU A 265 -32.76 -20.39 5.25
C LEU A 265 -32.46 -21.19 3.97
N GLY A 266 -33.41 -21.25 3.03
CA GLY A 266 -33.20 -21.90 1.73
C GLY A 266 -32.19 -21.15 0.85
N ALA A 267 -32.25 -19.83 0.84
CA ALA A 267 -31.28 -18.99 0.13
C ALA A 267 -29.88 -19.14 0.73
N LEU A 268 -29.74 -19.17 2.05
CA LEU A 268 -28.46 -19.34 2.75
C LEU A 268 -27.87 -20.75 2.55
N SER A 269 -28.67 -21.82 2.60
CA SER A 269 -28.16 -23.18 2.39
C SER A 269 -27.71 -23.41 0.95
N ASN A 270 -28.49 -22.94 -0.04
CA ASN A 270 -28.14 -23.00 -1.44
C ASN A 270 -26.93 -22.12 -1.76
N GLY A 271 -26.82 -20.91 -1.14
CA GLY A 271 -25.70 -20.03 -1.24
C GLY A 271 -24.41 -20.65 -0.72
N GLY A 272 -24.46 -21.37 0.41
CA GLY A 272 -23.30 -22.07 0.97
C GLY A 272 -22.76 -23.15 0.03
N ALA A 273 -23.62 -23.96 -0.55
CA ALA A 273 -23.22 -24.99 -1.52
C ALA A 273 -22.62 -24.37 -2.81
N ARG A 274 -23.22 -23.28 -3.31
CA ARG A 274 -22.69 -22.54 -4.46
C ARG A 274 -21.33 -21.90 -4.14
N LEU A 275 -21.18 -21.31 -2.98
CA LEU A 275 -19.93 -20.74 -2.52
C LEU A 275 -18.80 -21.79 -2.57
N VAL A 276 -18.99 -22.95 -1.96
CA VAL A 276 -18.00 -24.04 -1.97
C VAL A 276 -17.68 -24.49 -3.40
N LYS A 277 -18.68 -24.59 -4.27
CA LYS A 277 -18.51 -24.94 -5.68
C LYS A 277 -17.69 -23.89 -6.42
N GLU A 278 -18.03 -22.60 -6.29
CA GLU A 278 -17.29 -21.50 -6.98
C GLU A 278 -15.86 -21.36 -6.46
N PHE A 279 -15.62 -21.54 -5.16
CA PHE A 279 -14.27 -21.61 -4.60
C PHE A 279 -13.47 -22.79 -5.18
N GLY A 280 -14.08 -23.97 -5.30
CA GLY A 280 -13.47 -25.14 -5.92
C GLY A 280 -13.10 -24.88 -7.39
N VAL A 281 -14.03 -24.31 -8.16
CA VAL A 281 -13.81 -23.93 -9.56
C VAL A 281 -12.71 -22.86 -9.68
N ALA A 282 -12.76 -21.82 -8.82
CA ALA A 282 -11.77 -20.75 -8.82
C ALA A 282 -10.37 -21.30 -8.51
N LEU A 283 -10.24 -22.12 -7.48
CA LEU A 283 -8.98 -22.75 -7.09
C LEU A 283 -8.43 -23.66 -8.20
N GLN A 284 -9.28 -24.51 -8.79
CA GLN A 284 -8.87 -25.43 -9.84
C GLN A 284 -8.39 -24.70 -11.09
N ARG A 285 -9.13 -23.67 -11.55
CA ARG A 285 -8.82 -22.93 -12.77
C ARG A 285 -7.66 -21.94 -12.60
N ALA A 286 -7.51 -21.36 -11.41
CA ALA A 286 -6.48 -20.34 -11.12
C ALA A 286 -5.27 -20.88 -10.35
N ARG A 287 -5.17 -22.21 -10.12
CA ARG A 287 -4.08 -22.82 -9.33
C ARG A 287 -2.68 -22.42 -9.79
N VAL A 288 -2.48 -22.35 -11.10
CA VAL A 288 -1.18 -21.97 -11.68
C VAL A 288 -0.91 -20.48 -11.45
N ASP A 289 -1.88 -19.61 -11.74
CA ASP A 289 -1.72 -18.18 -11.60
C ASP A 289 -1.60 -17.76 -10.12
N LEU A 290 -2.29 -18.47 -9.22
CA LEU A 290 -2.16 -18.27 -7.77
C LEU A 290 -0.78 -18.74 -7.29
N GLY A 291 -0.31 -19.91 -7.76
CA GLY A 291 1.03 -20.40 -7.50
C GLY A 291 2.10 -19.43 -8.00
N ASN A 292 1.97 -18.96 -9.23
CA ASN A 292 2.85 -17.94 -9.81
C ASN A 292 2.90 -16.68 -8.95
N SER A 293 1.73 -16.13 -8.57
CA SER A 293 1.66 -14.94 -7.73
C SER A 293 2.36 -15.13 -6.39
N LEU A 294 2.13 -16.28 -5.72
CA LEU A 294 2.80 -16.60 -4.44
C LEU A 294 4.30 -16.71 -4.61
N VAL A 295 4.78 -17.40 -5.63
CA VAL A 295 6.22 -17.60 -5.89
C VAL A 295 6.89 -16.27 -6.25
N TYR A 296 6.29 -15.47 -7.13
CA TYR A 296 6.89 -14.21 -7.58
C TYR A 296 6.88 -13.16 -6.46
N ALA A 297 5.79 -13.03 -5.71
CA ALA A 297 5.73 -12.11 -4.58
C ALA A 297 6.68 -12.52 -3.45
N SER A 298 6.76 -13.82 -3.13
CA SER A 298 7.70 -14.33 -2.13
C SER A 298 9.14 -14.14 -2.57
N GLY A 299 9.47 -14.45 -3.83
CA GLY A 299 10.80 -14.26 -4.38
C GLY A 299 11.23 -12.79 -4.38
N ALA A 300 10.35 -11.89 -4.82
CA ALA A 300 10.59 -10.45 -4.75
C ALA A 300 10.82 -9.97 -3.30
N ALA A 301 10.01 -10.43 -2.36
CA ALA A 301 10.12 -10.07 -0.95
C ALA A 301 11.45 -10.56 -0.34
N LEU A 302 11.84 -11.82 -0.62
CA LEU A 302 13.10 -12.41 -0.17
C LEU A 302 14.34 -11.70 -0.74
N LEU A 303 14.25 -11.17 -1.96
CA LEU A 303 15.30 -10.33 -2.55
C LEU A 303 15.34 -8.93 -1.94
N CYS A 304 14.17 -8.31 -1.78
CA CYS A 304 14.08 -6.93 -1.30
C CYS A 304 14.49 -6.75 0.16
N ALA A 305 14.17 -7.69 1.05
CA ALA A 305 14.44 -7.52 2.48
C ALA A 305 15.95 -7.39 2.80
N PRO A 306 16.85 -8.30 2.37
CA PRO A 306 18.28 -8.13 2.62
C PRO A 306 18.91 -6.99 1.83
N ILE A 307 18.53 -6.79 0.56
CA ILE A 307 19.04 -5.69 -0.27
C ILE A 307 18.61 -4.35 0.32
N GLY A 308 17.35 -4.26 0.76
CA GLY A 308 16.80 -3.08 1.43
C GLY A 308 17.51 -2.76 2.73
N LEU A 309 17.90 -3.77 3.52
CA LEU A 309 18.73 -3.55 4.73
C LEU A 309 20.12 -3.02 4.38
N ILE A 310 20.80 -3.62 3.41
CA ILE A 310 22.14 -3.20 2.99
C ILE A 310 22.11 -1.75 2.49
N LEU A 311 21.20 -1.42 1.60
CA LEU A 311 21.08 -0.08 1.02
C LEU A 311 20.57 0.93 2.06
N GLY A 312 19.57 0.58 2.86
CA GLY A 312 19.04 1.43 3.93
C GLY A 312 20.08 1.74 5.00
N HIS A 313 20.88 0.74 5.41
CA HIS A 313 22.02 0.93 6.32
C HIS A 313 23.07 1.85 5.68
N GLY A 314 23.45 1.63 4.42
CA GLY A 314 24.42 2.45 3.71
C GLY A 314 23.97 3.91 3.59
N ILE A 315 22.69 4.16 3.31
CA ILE A 315 22.10 5.50 3.24
C ILE A 315 22.15 6.18 4.61
N GLU A 316 21.72 5.47 5.68
CA GLU A 316 21.63 6.07 7.01
C GLU A 316 23.02 6.30 7.64
N ARG A 317 23.99 5.45 7.34
CA ARG A 317 25.38 5.58 7.81
C ARG A 317 26.26 6.42 6.87
N ALA A 318 25.68 7.02 5.81
CA ALA A 318 26.43 7.86 4.88
C ALA A 318 27.13 9.04 5.61
N ARG A 319 28.36 9.33 5.19
CA ARG A 319 29.23 10.35 5.83
C ARG A 319 28.69 11.78 5.72
N SER A 320 27.96 12.08 4.65
CA SER A 320 27.44 13.44 4.42
C SER A 320 25.92 13.44 4.27
N ALA A 321 25.28 14.53 4.70
CA ALA A 321 23.86 14.75 4.53
C ALA A 321 23.46 14.77 3.04
N ARG A 322 24.36 15.22 2.15
CA ARG A 322 24.12 15.20 0.70
C ARG A 322 24.05 13.78 0.15
N MET A 323 25.00 12.90 0.53
CA MET A 323 24.98 11.49 0.11
C MET A 323 23.74 10.75 0.63
N ARG A 324 23.33 11.04 1.87
CA ARG A 324 22.09 10.49 2.44
C ARG A 324 20.86 10.95 1.63
N PHE A 325 20.77 12.26 1.36
CA PHE A 325 19.67 12.82 0.57
C PHE A 325 19.62 12.22 -0.85
N LEU A 326 20.77 12.10 -1.52
CA LEU A 326 20.87 11.49 -2.84
C LEU A 326 20.43 10.01 -2.81
N GLY A 327 20.92 9.24 -1.84
CA GLY A 327 20.51 7.82 -1.68
C GLY A 327 19.02 7.64 -1.46
N GLU A 328 18.41 8.46 -0.59
CA GLU A 328 16.96 8.42 -0.39
C GLU A 328 16.19 8.88 -1.64
N SER A 329 16.65 9.94 -2.32
CA SER A 329 16.01 10.46 -3.53
C SER A 329 16.06 9.43 -4.67
N LEU A 330 17.20 8.78 -4.87
CA LEU A 330 17.34 7.70 -5.86
C LEU A 330 16.45 6.50 -5.51
N SER A 331 16.30 6.19 -4.22
CA SER A 331 15.40 5.13 -3.77
C SER A 331 13.92 5.44 -4.06
N LEU A 332 13.52 6.69 -4.28
CA LEU A 332 12.15 7.04 -4.63
C LEU A 332 11.83 6.89 -6.12
N LEU A 333 12.84 6.82 -7.00
CA LEU A 333 12.61 6.71 -8.45
C LEU A 333 11.66 5.57 -8.83
N PRO A 334 11.80 4.34 -8.28
CA PRO A 334 10.86 3.27 -8.59
C PRO A 334 9.42 3.55 -8.11
N ILE A 335 9.24 4.22 -6.97
CA ILE A 335 7.89 4.61 -6.48
C ILE A 335 7.28 5.68 -7.40
N ALA A 336 8.11 6.60 -7.90
CA ALA A 336 7.68 7.67 -8.78
C ALA A 336 7.36 7.17 -10.20
N SER A 337 7.91 6.02 -10.58
CA SER A 337 7.75 5.47 -11.93
C SER A 337 6.45 4.69 -12.04
N PRO A 338 5.62 4.95 -13.08
CA PRO A 338 4.45 4.12 -13.37
C PRO A 338 4.83 2.64 -13.52
N ALA A 339 3.96 1.75 -13.02
CA ALA A 339 4.19 0.31 -13.10
C ALA A 339 4.38 -0.20 -14.54
N LEU A 340 3.64 0.38 -15.48
CA LEU A 340 3.77 0.09 -16.91
C LEU A 340 5.20 0.35 -17.43
N LEU A 341 5.89 1.38 -16.91
CA LEU A 341 7.27 1.67 -17.31
C LEU A 341 8.23 0.55 -16.89
N PHE A 342 8.02 -0.06 -15.74
CA PHE A 342 8.79 -1.23 -15.30
C PHE A 342 8.57 -2.42 -16.23
N GLY A 343 7.33 -2.70 -16.62
CA GLY A 343 7.03 -3.76 -17.56
C GLY A 343 7.66 -3.52 -18.92
N ILE A 344 7.51 -2.30 -19.49
CA ILE A 344 8.13 -1.90 -20.77
C ILE A 344 9.65 -2.03 -20.68
N GLY A 345 10.27 -1.54 -19.60
CA GLY A 345 11.71 -1.65 -19.39
C GLY A 345 12.19 -3.08 -19.29
N THR A 346 11.43 -3.95 -18.63
CA THR A 346 11.76 -5.38 -18.54
C THR A 346 11.67 -6.08 -19.87
N ILE A 347 10.65 -5.77 -20.68
CA ILE A 347 10.52 -6.29 -22.05
C ILE A 347 11.70 -5.80 -22.91
N ALA A 348 12.00 -4.49 -22.86
CA ALA A 348 13.09 -3.92 -23.64
C ALA A 348 14.48 -4.49 -23.25
N LEU A 349 14.67 -4.83 -21.98
CA LEU A 349 15.94 -5.34 -21.47
C LEU A 349 16.14 -6.84 -21.71
N TRP A 350 15.07 -7.62 -21.60
CA TRP A 350 15.18 -9.08 -21.55
C TRP A 350 14.54 -9.84 -22.74
N ASN A 351 13.69 -9.18 -23.53
CA ASN A 351 13.01 -9.84 -24.65
C ASN A 351 13.89 -9.82 -25.92
N HIS A 352 15.01 -10.55 -25.85
CA HIS A 352 15.97 -10.76 -26.96
C HIS A 352 16.33 -12.23 -27.04
N ASP A 353 16.76 -12.68 -28.20
CA ASP A 353 17.11 -14.08 -28.45
C ASP A 353 18.09 -14.67 -27.42
N ALA A 354 19.09 -13.88 -27.01
CA ALA A 354 20.09 -14.30 -26.04
C ALA A 354 19.52 -14.48 -24.61
N THR A 355 18.44 -13.81 -24.28
CA THR A 355 17.83 -13.78 -22.94
C THR A 355 16.41 -14.32 -22.87
N ALA A 356 15.89 -14.87 -23.99
CA ALA A 356 14.51 -15.36 -24.12
C ALA A 356 14.14 -16.36 -23.00
N ARG A 357 15.03 -17.33 -22.68
CA ARG A 357 14.79 -18.29 -21.60
C ARG A 357 14.63 -17.63 -20.22
N PHE A 358 15.36 -16.55 -19.98
CA PHE A 358 15.23 -15.78 -18.75
C PHE A 358 13.95 -14.95 -18.75
N TYR A 359 13.62 -14.32 -19.89
CA TYR A 359 12.40 -13.54 -20.07
C TYR A 359 11.14 -14.36 -19.81
N ASP A 360 11.09 -15.60 -20.32
CA ASP A 360 9.96 -16.51 -20.11
C ASP A 360 9.95 -17.18 -18.73
N SER A 361 11.00 -17.00 -17.94
CA SER A 361 11.10 -17.59 -16.60
C SER A 361 10.39 -16.74 -15.54
N GLY A 362 10.02 -17.37 -14.41
CA GLY A 362 9.48 -16.67 -13.24
C GLY A 362 10.45 -15.67 -12.59
N TRP A 363 11.77 -15.78 -12.85
CA TRP A 363 12.77 -14.84 -12.34
C TRP A 363 12.57 -13.42 -12.86
N MET A 364 12.15 -13.29 -14.12
CA MET A 364 11.84 -11.99 -14.71
C MET A 364 10.73 -11.28 -13.93
N ALA A 365 9.63 -12.00 -13.61
CA ALA A 365 8.53 -11.44 -12.83
C ALA A 365 8.97 -11.11 -11.39
N MET A 366 9.79 -11.94 -10.75
CA MET A 366 10.35 -11.66 -9.43
C MET A 366 11.20 -10.38 -9.43
N LEU A 367 12.06 -10.19 -10.42
CA LEU A 367 12.91 -8.99 -10.54
C LEU A 367 12.09 -7.74 -10.87
N LEU A 368 11.03 -7.86 -11.69
CA LEU A 368 10.10 -6.78 -11.96
C LEU A 368 9.48 -6.25 -10.66
N PHE A 369 8.88 -7.15 -9.86
CA PHE A 369 8.28 -6.76 -8.58
C PHE A 369 9.34 -6.31 -7.56
N ALA A 370 10.50 -6.97 -7.52
CA ALA A 370 11.59 -6.54 -6.64
C ALA A 370 12.06 -5.13 -6.98
N GLY A 371 12.31 -4.81 -8.26
CA GLY A 371 12.71 -3.48 -8.69
C GLY A 371 11.72 -2.40 -8.30
N LYS A 372 10.41 -2.68 -8.46
CA LYS A 372 9.35 -1.73 -8.11
C LYS A 372 9.22 -1.51 -6.60
N TYR A 373 9.33 -2.57 -5.79
CA TYR A 373 9.02 -2.51 -4.36
C TYR A 373 10.24 -2.46 -3.43
N LEU A 374 11.45 -2.58 -3.96
CA LEU A 374 12.71 -2.39 -3.21
C LEU A 374 12.75 -1.07 -2.40
N PRO A 375 12.25 0.06 -2.90
CA PRO A 375 12.24 1.31 -2.14
C PRO A 375 11.59 1.23 -0.77
N PHE A 376 10.51 0.46 -0.63
CA PHE A 376 9.83 0.29 0.65
C PHE A 376 10.71 -0.44 1.66
N ALA A 377 11.42 -1.49 1.22
CA ALA A 377 12.37 -2.19 2.06
C ALA A 377 13.55 -1.30 2.47
N ILE A 378 14.05 -0.46 1.55
CA ILE A 378 15.12 0.52 1.82
C ILE A 378 14.66 1.54 2.87
N LEU A 379 13.49 2.17 2.68
CA LEU A 379 13.01 3.23 3.55
C LEU A 379 12.65 2.71 4.96
N ILE A 380 12.07 1.52 5.05
CA ILE A 380 11.77 0.86 6.34
C ILE A 380 13.07 0.54 7.07
N SER A 381 14.05 -0.05 6.36
CA SER A 381 15.35 -0.40 6.93
C SER A 381 16.15 0.83 7.36
N ALA A 382 16.18 1.88 6.53
CA ALA A 382 16.85 3.13 6.88
C ALA A 382 16.24 3.76 8.14
N GLY A 383 14.91 3.78 8.24
CA GLY A 383 14.21 4.27 9.42
C GLY A 383 14.49 3.46 10.69
N ALA A 384 14.64 2.14 10.57
CA ALA A 384 14.98 1.28 11.70
C ALA A 384 16.46 1.40 12.09
N VAL A 385 17.37 1.51 11.12
CA VAL A 385 18.80 1.78 11.37
C VAL A 385 19.00 3.15 12.01
N ALA A 386 18.19 4.15 11.65
CA ALA A 386 18.22 5.47 12.29
C ALA A 386 17.85 5.39 13.78
N ALA A 387 16.88 4.52 14.13
CA ALA A 387 16.48 4.29 15.51
C ALA A 387 17.47 3.43 16.31
N LEU A 388 18.31 2.64 15.62
CA LEU A 388 19.40 1.89 16.23
C LEU A 388 20.59 2.82 16.42
N GLY A 389 20.99 3.10 17.66
CA GLY A 389 22.14 3.95 17.99
C GLY A 389 23.42 3.50 17.28
N ARG A 390 24.34 4.42 17.05
CA ARG A 390 25.65 4.13 16.45
C ARG A 390 26.60 3.41 17.40
N GLU A 391 26.36 3.55 18.69
CA GLU A 391 27.27 3.09 19.76
C GLU A 391 27.61 1.60 19.66
N LEU A 392 26.63 0.76 19.29
CA LEU A 392 26.85 -0.69 19.11
C LEU A 392 27.80 -1.00 17.95
N GLU A 393 27.66 -0.27 16.85
CA GLU A 393 28.53 -0.46 15.68
C GLU A 393 29.94 0.13 15.89
N GLU A 394 30.03 1.26 16.60
CA GLU A 394 31.27 1.92 16.94
C GLU A 394 32.08 1.10 17.94
N SER A 395 31.42 0.55 18.99
CA SER A 395 32.06 -0.34 19.95
C SER A 395 32.62 -1.61 19.28
N ALA A 396 31.88 -2.19 18.35
CA ALA A 396 32.36 -3.32 17.56
C ALA A 396 33.53 -2.95 16.62
N ALA A 397 33.53 -1.72 16.08
CA ALA A 397 34.63 -1.23 15.26
C ALA A 397 35.92 -1.10 16.06
N LEU A 398 35.85 -0.65 17.33
CA LEU A 398 37.00 -0.53 18.23
C LEU A 398 37.71 -1.89 18.51
N VAL A 399 36.94 -2.99 18.51
CA VAL A 399 37.50 -4.35 18.63
C VAL A 399 37.84 -4.99 17.28
N GLY A 400 37.87 -4.20 16.18
CA GLY A 400 38.35 -4.66 14.87
C GLY A 400 37.28 -5.35 14.00
N ALA A 401 35.98 -5.27 14.33
CA ALA A 401 34.95 -5.87 13.49
C ALA A 401 34.83 -5.14 12.15
N SER A 402 34.90 -5.88 11.04
CA SER A 402 34.71 -5.35 9.68
C SER A 402 33.29 -4.82 9.47
N PRO A 403 33.06 -3.89 8.52
CA PRO A 403 31.72 -3.37 8.24
C PRO A 403 30.69 -4.46 7.95
N THR A 404 31.06 -5.47 7.16
CA THR A 404 30.19 -6.61 6.84
C THR A 404 29.85 -7.42 8.10
N ARG A 405 30.82 -7.67 8.98
CA ARG A 405 30.58 -8.39 10.23
C ARG A 405 29.65 -7.60 11.15
N ARG A 406 29.79 -6.28 11.24
CA ARG A 406 28.89 -5.41 12.00
C ARG A 406 27.47 -5.47 11.46
N LEU A 407 27.30 -5.38 10.14
CA LEU A 407 25.99 -5.45 9.50
C LEU A 407 25.31 -6.82 9.76
N VAL A 408 26.03 -7.93 9.55
CA VAL A 408 25.44 -9.28 9.63
C VAL A 408 25.26 -9.76 11.07
N SER A 409 26.22 -9.45 11.97
CA SER A 409 26.22 -10.02 13.32
C SER A 409 25.60 -9.11 14.39
N ILE A 410 25.40 -7.80 14.09
CA ILE A 410 24.83 -6.84 15.04
C ILE A 410 23.56 -6.22 14.48
N VAL A 411 23.65 -5.53 13.34
CA VAL A 411 22.51 -4.76 12.80
C VAL A 411 21.38 -5.67 12.35
N ALA A 412 21.67 -6.68 11.52
CA ALA A 412 20.62 -7.57 10.98
C ALA A 412 19.87 -8.35 12.07
N PRO A 413 20.53 -8.96 13.08
CA PRO A 413 19.84 -9.63 14.18
C PRO A 413 19.00 -8.66 15.03
N SER A 414 19.49 -7.44 15.27
CA SER A 414 18.74 -6.41 16.02
C SER A 414 17.50 -5.91 15.26
N LEU A 415 17.48 -6.06 13.93
CA LEU A 415 16.41 -5.59 13.05
C LEU A 415 15.60 -6.71 12.40
N VAL A 416 15.58 -7.92 12.97
CA VAL A 416 14.80 -9.06 12.43
C VAL A 416 13.31 -8.70 12.25
N GLY A 417 12.72 -8.02 13.22
CA GLY A 417 11.33 -7.55 13.11
C GLY A 417 11.10 -6.62 11.91
N THR A 418 12.06 -5.74 11.63
CA THR A 418 12.04 -4.85 10.48
C THR A 418 12.19 -5.60 9.15
N LEU A 419 13.09 -6.59 9.11
CA LEU A 419 13.27 -7.45 7.93
C LEU A 419 11.98 -8.21 7.60
N VAL A 420 11.33 -8.78 8.61
CA VAL A 420 10.04 -9.47 8.42
C VAL A 420 8.95 -8.49 7.99
N ALA A 421 8.88 -7.31 8.59
CA ALA A 421 7.92 -6.27 8.16
C ALA A 421 8.15 -5.84 6.70
N SER A 422 9.40 -5.68 6.27
CA SER A 422 9.77 -5.40 4.88
C SER A 422 9.35 -6.54 3.95
N LEU A 423 9.61 -7.78 4.36
CA LEU A 423 9.25 -8.98 3.60
C LEU A 423 7.73 -9.06 3.41
N VAL A 424 6.95 -8.92 4.48
CA VAL A 424 5.48 -8.94 4.42
C VAL A 424 4.95 -7.79 3.55
N LEU A 425 5.48 -6.58 3.69
CA LEU A 425 5.02 -5.43 2.93
C LEU A 425 5.28 -5.59 1.42
N VAL A 426 6.49 -6.01 1.04
CA VAL A 426 6.83 -6.25 -0.37
C VAL A 426 5.99 -7.38 -0.95
N PHE A 427 5.81 -8.49 -0.20
CA PHE A 427 4.94 -9.58 -0.60
C PHE A 427 3.51 -9.09 -0.89
N VAL A 428 2.91 -8.35 0.04
CA VAL A 428 1.55 -7.82 -0.10
C VAL A 428 1.44 -6.92 -1.32
N PHE A 429 2.38 -6.00 -1.51
CA PHE A 429 2.34 -5.08 -2.65
C PHE A 429 2.54 -5.80 -3.99
N ALA A 430 3.41 -6.78 -4.05
CA ALA A 430 3.61 -7.60 -5.26
C ALA A 430 2.38 -8.46 -5.59
N MET A 431 1.73 -9.06 -4.58
CA MET A 431 0.52 -9.88 -4.78
C MET A 431 -0.68 -9.07 -5.32
N ARG A 432 -0.78 -7.80 -4.96
CA ARG A 432 -1.92 -6.93 -5.32
C ARG A 432 -1.70 -6.10 -6.58
N ASP A 433 -0.51 -6.12 -7.15
CA ASP A 433 -0.10 -5.24 -8.25
C ASP A 433 -0.64 -5.73 -9.59
N LEU A 434 -1.69 -5.06 -10.05
CA LEU A 434 -2.26 -5.30 -11.37
C LEU A 434 -1.40 -4.68 -12.48
N ASP A 435 -0.98 -3.44 -12.29
CA ASP A 435 -0.39 -2.63 -13.36
C ASP A 435 0.94 -3.19 -13.86
N ALA A 436 1.80 -3.67 -12.94
CA ALA A 436 3.02 -4.38 -13.31
C ALA A 436 2.71 -5.75 -13.94
N ALA A 437 1.66 -6.44 -13.45
CA ALA A 437 1.26 -7.75 -13.94
C ALA A 437 0.70 -7.74 -15.36
N LEU A 438 0.20 -6.59 -15.87
CA LEU A 438 -0.32 -6.44 -17.24
C LEU A 438 0.74 -6.73 -18.29
N LEU A 439 2.02 -6.46 -18.02
CA LEU A 439 3.14 -6.58 -18.96
C LEU A 439 4.03 -7.80 -18.68
N VAL A 440 3.65 -8.67 -17.75
CA VAL A 440 4.33 -9.96 -17.53
C VAL A 440 4.02 -10.92 -18.68
N PRO A 441 4.99 -11.73 -19.16
CA PRO A 441 4.78 -12.71 -20.23
C PRO A 441 3.58 -13.62 -19.97
N ALA A 442 2.91 -14.05 -21.05
CA ALA A 442 1.68 -14.85 -20.96
C ALA A 442 1.85 -16.17 -20.19
N ALA A 443 3.06 -16.76 -20.18
CA ALA A 443 3.38 -17.95 -19.41
C ALA A 443 3.39 -17.71 -17.88
N ASN A 444 3.62 -16.46 -17.46
CA ASN A 444 3.85 -16.06 -16.07
C ASN A 444 2.69 -15.24 -15.50
N LYS A 445 1.47 -15.46 -15.99
CA LYS A 445 0.27 -14.74 -15.53
C LYS A 445 0.08 -14.87 -14.02
N THR A 446 -0.35 -13.77 -13.40
CA THR A 446 -0.68 -13.67 -11.99
C THR A 446 -2.19 -13.74 -11.75
N VAL A 447 -2.58 -14.06 -10.53
CA VAL A 447 -4.00 -14.18 -10.19
C VAL A 447 -4.75 -12.85 -10.28
N ILE A 448 -4.10 -11.71 -9.97
CA ILE A 448 -4.74 -10.39 -10.10
C ILE A 448 -5.06 -10.04 -11.57
N MET A 449 -4.21 -10.44 -12.51
CA MET A 449 -4.48 -10.31 -13.95
C MET A 449 -5.67 -11.16 -14.38
N ARG A 450 -5.86 -12.35 -13.79
CA ARG A 450 -7.04 -13.19 -14.03
C ARG A 450 -8.31 -12.54 -13.46
N VAL A 451 -8.24 -11.91 -12.30
CA VAL A 451 -9.35 -11.13 -11.72
C VAL A 451 -9.73 -10.00 -12.68
N PHE A 452 -8.76 -9.21 -13.12
CA PHE A 452 -8.98 -8.09 -14.06
C PHE A 452 -9.65 -8.55 -15.36
N ASN A 453 -9.14 -9.59 -16.00
CA ASN A 453 -9.75 -10.14 -17.20
C ASN A 453 -11.17 -10.68 -16.93
N GLY A 454 -11.38 -11.35 -15.79
CA GLY A 454 -12.68 -11.91 -15.42
C GLY A 454 -13.76 -10.86 -15.24
N VAL A 455 -13.42 -9.69 -14.67
CA VAL A 455 -14.34 -8.56 -14.50
C VAL A 455 -14.84 -8.04 -15.85
N HIS A 456 -13.96 -7.92 -16.83
CA HIS A 456 -14.33 -7.43 -18.18
C HIS A 456 -15.18 -8.42 -19.00
N PHE A 457 -15.22 -9.71 -18.58
CA PHE A 457 -16.01 -10.74 -19.24
C PHE A 457 -17.30 -11.15 -18.49
N GLY A 458 -17.71 -10.40 -17.46
CA GLY A 458 -18.98 -10.59 -16.75
C GLY A 458 -19.11 -11.95 -16.03
N ARG A 459 -18.01 -12.44 -15.42
CA ARG A 459 -18.00 -13.70 -14.65
C ARG A 459 -18.06 -13.45 -13.14
N ASP A 460 -19.09 -12.78 -12.69
CA ASP A 460 -19.16 -12.16 -11.36
C ASP A 460 -18.90 -13.11 -10.18
N SER A 461 -19.59 -14.26 -10.11
CA SER A 461 -19.41 -15.21 -8.98
C SER A 461 -18.02 -15.84 -8.96
N TYR A 462 -17.46 -16.18 -10.13
CA TYR A 462 -16.12 -16.72 -10.26
C TYR A 462 -15.05 -15.68 -9.85
N VAL A 463 -15.20 -14.43 -10.31
CA VAL A 463 -14.31 -13.32 -10.00
C VAL A 463 -14.35 -12.98 -8.53
N ALA A 464 -15.54 -13.00 -7.91
CA ALA A 464 -15.71 -12.76 -6.49
C ALA A 464 -15.02 -13.84 -5.65
N ALA A 465 -15.21 -15.13 -5.98
CA ALA A 465 -14.53 -16.24 -5.31
C ALA A 465 -13.00 -16.16 -5.47
N LEU A 466 -12.51 -15.81 -6.67
CA LEU A 466 -11.08 -15.63 -6.95
C LEU A 466 -10.50 -14.44 -6.17
N SER A 467 -11.25 -13.34 -6.07
CA SER A 467 -10.85 -12.15 -5.30
C SER A 467 -10.73 -12.45 -3.81
N LEU A 468 -11.64 -13.28 -3.26
CA LEU A 468 -11.56 -13.74 -1.88
C LEU A 468 -10.35 -14.65 -1.65
N LEU A 469 -10.04 -15.56 -2.57
CA LEU A 469 -8.84 -16.39 -2.51
C LEU A 469 -7.56 -15.55 -2.54
N LEU A 470 -7.51 -14.55 -3.43
CA LEU A 470 -6.39 -13.61 -3.49
C LEU A 470 -6.23 -12.81 -2.20
N LEU A 471 -7.34 -12.28 -1.67
CA LEU A 471 -7.33 -11.53 -0.41
C LEU A 471 -6.87 -12.40 0.77
N PHE A 472 -7.33 -13.65 0.85
CA PHE A 472 -6.86 -14.59 1.84
C PHE A 472 -5.35 -14.84 1.72
N ALA A 473 -4.84 -15.07 0.52
CA ALA A 473 -3.41 -15.27 0.27
C ALA A 473 -2.57 -14.03 0.65
N ILE A 474 -3.08 -12.82 0.43
CA ILE A 474 -2.42 -11.56 0.81
C ILE A 474 -2.37 -11.40 2.33
N LEU A 475 -3.46 -11.71 3.04
CA LEU A 475 -3.56 -11.51 4.49
C LEU A 475 -2.81 -12.58 5.29
N LEU A 476 -2.66 -13.78 4.73
CA LEU A 476 -2.11 -14.95 5.43
C LEU A 476 -0.73 -14.70 6.08
N PRO A 477 0.29 -14.12 5.40
CA PRO A 477 1.59 -13.87 6.02
C PRO A 477 1.52 -12.91 7.21
N GLY A 478 0.69 -11.87 7.12
CA GLY A 478 0.48 -10.91 8.21
C GLY A 478 -0.20 -11.55 9.43
N ILE A 479 -1.20 -12.41 9.20
CA ILE A 479 -1.89 -13.17 10.25
C ILE A 479 -0.91 -14.13 10.91
N LEU A 480 -0.18 -14.92 10.13
CA LEU A 480 0.83 -15.85 10.66
C LEU A 480 1.87 -15.11 11.50
N TRP A 481 2.42 -14.02 10.99
CA TRP A 481 3.37 -13.21 11.75
C TRP A 481 2.78 -12.70 13.07
N SER A 482 1.56 -12.22 13.08
CA SER A 482 0.91 -11.70 14.30
C SER A 482 0.76 -12.78 15.38
N LEU A 483 0.48 -14.01 14.96
CA LEU A 483 0.36 -15.16 15.88
C LEU A 483 1.72 -15.59 16.45
N PHE A 484 2.77 -15.58 15.62
CA PHE A 484 4.13 -15.92 16.08
C PHE A 484 4.75 -14.81 16.94
N ALA A 485 4.52 -13.55 16.63
CA ALA A 485 5.04 -12.42 17.39
C ALA A 485 4.45 -12.37 18.81
N ARG A 486 3.15 -12.65 18.97
CA ARG A 486 2.51 -12.74 20.30
C ARG A 486 3.14 -13.80 21.18
N LYS A 487 3.44 -14.99 20.65
CA LYS A 487 4.10 -16.07 21.42
C LYS A 487 5.52 -15.70 21.90
N ARG A 488 6.26 -14.87 21.15
CA ARG A 488 7.61 -14.43 21.59
C ARG A 488 7.57 -13.41 22.73
N LEU A 489 6.54 -12.57 22.79
CA LEU A 489 6.39 -11.59 23.88
C LEU A 489 5.97 -12.24 25.21
N GLU A 490 5.33 -13.44 25.17
CA GLU A 490 4.97 -14.22 26.37
C GLU A 490 6.12 -15.08 26.91
N ILE A 491 7.22 -15.25 26.15
CA ILE A 491 8.37 -16.12 26.52
C ILE A 491 9.56 -15.29 27.05
N LEU A 492 9.52 -13.97 26.93
CA LEU A 492 10.54 -13.11 27.54
C LEU A 492 10.02 -12.63 28.90
N PRO A 493 10.70 -13.01 30.03
CA PRO A 493 10.32 -12.61 31.38
C PRO A 493 10.47 -11.09 31.60
#